data_2d69694f9c7865d1782d1f7202a60211
#
_entry.id   2d69694f9c7865d1782d1f7202a60211
#
_cell.length_a   1.000
_cell.length_b   1.000
_cell.length_c   1.000
_cell.angle_alpha   90.00
_cell.angle_beta   90.00
_cell.angle_gamma   90.00
#
_symmetry.space_group_name_H-M   'P 1'
#
loop_
_entity.id
_entity.type
_entity.pdbx_description
1 polymer ?
#
loop_
_entity_poly.entity_id
_entity_poly.type
_entity_poly.pdbx_seq_one_letter_code
_entity_poly.pdbx_strand_id
1 'polypeptide(L)'
;MISVAARRWLRLVGALRTRVERKPGIRYPRGMDVLQLDVSGRPQSWITAREAAILYASDGVAWTLGDAFQVLRGGTQRTTGLQSRIELHPIVAVRGAVPSRAWRLTPALSNPKLFSRDRDICAYCGGSFHFDELTREHIVPVSRGGRDTWMNCITACRGCNGRKGNRMPEEARMSLLYLPYVPSLHEDMILRGRRIVADQMEFLLASVPRSSRLHA
;
A
#
# COMPACT_ATOMS: atom_id res chain seq x y z
N MET A 1 -21.67 -0.69 17.67
CA MET A 1 -21.42 -1.20 19.04
C MET A 1 -20.64 -2.51 18.92
N ILE A 2 -19.45 -2.59 19.48
CA ILE A 2 -18.63 -3.81 19.48
C ILE A 2 -19.30 -4.82 20.42
N SER A 3 -19.57 -6.06 19.94
CA SER A 3 -20.24 -7.11 20.72
C SER A 3 -19.45 -7.46 21.99
N VAL A 4 -20.18 -7.95 23.02
CA VAL A 4 -19.58 -8.39 24.28
C VAL A 4 -18.51 -9.48 24.05
N ALA A 5 -18.73 -10.35 23.07
CA ALA A 5 -17.78 -11.39 22.66
C ALA A 5 -16.46 -10.78 22.12
N ALA A 6 -16.54 -9.73 21.31
CA ALA A 6 -15.37 -9.05 20.74
C ALA A 6 -14.55 -8.32 21.83
N ARG A 7 -15.21 -7.72 22.85
CA ARG A 7 -14.50 -7.08 23.98
C ARG A 7 -13.79 -8.10 24.89
N ARG A 8 -14.41 -9.26 25.10
CA ARG A 8 -13.82 -10.36 25.87
C ARG A 8 -12.61 -10.95 25.16
N TRP A 9 -12.66 -11.00 23.83
CA TRP A 9 -11.58 -11.48 22.96
C TRP A 9 -10.40 -10.49 22.89
N LEU A 10 -10.65 -9.17 22.84
CA LEU A 10 -9.63 -8.13 22.90
C LEU A 10 -8.75 -8.17 24.14
N ARG A 11 -9.32 -8.58 25.30
CA ARG A 11 -8.54 -8.81 26.54
C ARG A 11 -7.69 -10.09 26.46
N LEU A 12 -8.11 -11.08 25.69
CA LEU A 12 -7.38 -12.34 25.47
C LEU A 12 -6.23 -12.17 24.48
N VAL A 13 -6.37 -11.33 23.46
CA VAL A 13 -5.31 -11.06 22.47
C VAL A 13 -4.11 -10.33 23.10
N GLY A 14 -4.31 -9.55 24.16
CA GLY A 14 -3.22 -8.94 24.93
C GLY A 14 -2.32 -9.92 25.70
N ALA A 15 -2.80 -11.15 25.92
CA ALA A 15 -2.09 -12.21 26.67
C ALA A 15 -1.61 -13.37 25.77
N LEU A 16 -1.81 -13.29 24.45
CA LEU A 16 -1.44 -14.36 23.52
C LEU A 16 0.09 -14.47 23.37
N ARG A 17 0.66 -15.51 23.93
CA ARG A 17 1.93 -16.07 23.45
C ARG A 17 1.65 -16.72 22.10
N THR A 18 1.85 -15.98 21.02
CA THR A 18 1.64 -16.45 19.65
C THR A 18 2.72 -17.46 19.29
N ARG A 19 2.38 -18.76 19.28
CA ARG A 19 3.19 -19.76 18.60
C ARG A 19 2.85 -19.69 17.11
N VAL A 20 3.74 -19.13 16.34
CA VAL A 20 3.63 -19.06 14.89
C VAL A 20 3.92 -20.44 14.29
N GLU A 21 2.90 -21.17 13.87
CA GLU A 21 3.07 -22.36 13.02
C GLU A 21 3.07 -21.91 11.56
N ARG A 22 4.16 -22.18 10.85
CA ARG A 22 4.31 -21.85 9.43
C ARG A 22 4.11 -23.11 8.59
N LYS A 23 3.36 -23.00 7.49
CA LYS A 23 3.36 -24.05 6.47
C LYS A 23 4.75 -24.11 5.82
N PRO A 24 5.32 -25.31 5.57
CA PRO A 24 6.59 -25.45 4.87
C PRO A 24 6.43 -24.96 3.42
N GLY A 25 7.25 -24.00 3.00
CA GLY A 25 7.36 -23.57 1.59
C GLY A 25 7.33 -22.05 1.38
N ILE A 26 6.46 -21.29 2.03
CA ILE A 26 6.33 -19.84 1.83
C ILE A 26 6.90 -19.10 3.04
N ARG A 27 7.94 -18.29 2.83
CA ARG A 27 8.52 -17.44 3.88
C ARG A 27 7.90 -16.04 3.80
N TYR A 28 6.96 -15.75 4.67
CA TYR A 28 6.46 -14.40 4.86
C TYR A 28 7.35 -13.63 5.85
N PRO A 29 7.69 -12.35 5.57
CA PRO A 29 8.52 -11.55 6.47
C PRO A 29 7.79 -11.25 7.78
N ARG A 30 8.55 -11.15 8.88
CA ARG A 30 7.99 -10.69 10.17
C ARG A 30 7.48 -9.26 10.02
N GLY A 31 6.29 -8.98 10.58
CA GLY A 31 5.70 -7.63 10.53
C GLY A 31 5.20 -7.24 9.14
N MET A 32 4.84 -8.23 8.31
CA MET A 32 4.12 -8.03 7.06
C MET A 32 2.74 -7.41 7.32
N ASP A 33 2.37 -6.45 6.50
CA ASP A 33 1.01 -5.90 6.50
C ASP A 33 0.08 -6.77 5.64
N VAL A 34 -1.20 -6.78 6.00
CA VAL A 34 -2.27 -7.49 5.29
C VAL A 34 -2.97 -6.50 4.37
N LEU A 35 -3.20 -6.87 3.13
CA LEU A 35 -3.97 -6.07 2.20
C LEU A 35 -5.46 -6.23 2.50
N GLN A 36 -6.11 -5.15 2.92
CA GLN A 36 -7.53 -5.09 3.15
C GLN A 36 -8.25 -4.65 1.88
N LEU A 37 -9.27 -5.41 1.50
CA LEU A 37 -10.16 -5.14 0.37
C LEU A 37 -11.60 -4.93 0.86
N ASP A 38 -12.45 -4.34 0.03
CA ASP A 38 -13.90 -4.49 0.17
C ASP A 38 -14.37 -5.83 -0.42
N VAL A 39 -15.67 -6.15 -0.27
CA VAL A 39 -16.26 -7.39 -0.77
C VAL A 39 -16.15 -7.56 -2.29
N SER A 40 -16.02 -6.46 -3.03
CA SER A 40 -15.83 -6.45 -4.49
C SER A 40 -14.39 -6.65 -4.95
N GLY A 41 -13.45 -6.74 -4.01
CA GLY A 41 -12.02 -6.90 -4.30
C GLY A 41 -11.27 -5.58 -4.51
N ARG A 42 -11.84 -4.43 -4.16
CA ARG A 42 -11.14 -3.14 -4.27
C ARG A 42 -10.24 -2.90 -3.07
N PRO A 43 -8.98 -2.53 -3.28
CA PRO A 43 -8.07 -2.22 -2.19
C PRO A 43 -8.54 -1.02 -1.36
N GLN A 44 -8.43 -1.16 -0.03
CA GLN A 44 -8.82 -0.15 0.94
C GLN A 44 -7.63 0.41 1.71
N SER A 45 -6.89 -0.49 2.36
CA SER A 45 -5.76 -0.12 3.20
C SER A 45 -4.80 -1.28 3.42
N TRP A 46 -3.63 -0.95 3.91
CA TRP A 46 -2.73 -1.88 4.57
C TRP A 46 -3.07 -1.91 6.06
N ILE A 47 -3.27 -3.09 6.61
CA ILE A 47 -3.56 -3.30 8.03
C ILE A 47 -2.53 -4.24 8.63
N THR A 48 -2.30 -4.11 9.92
CA THR A 48 -1.40 -5.00 10.66
C THR A 48 -2.04 -6.38 10.86
N ALA A 49 -1.22 -7.41 11.11
CA ALA A 49 -1.71 -8.74 11.47
C ALA A 49 -2.66 -8.71 12.68
N ARG A 50 -2.45 -7.78 13.63
CA ARG A 50 -3.33 -7.59 14.80
C ARG A 50 -4.71 -7.07 14.40
N GLU A 51 -4.77 -6.06 13.54
CA GLU A 51 -6.03 -5.52 13.03
C GLU A 51 -6.78 -6.56 12.20
N ALA A 52 -6.06 -7.32 11.36
CA ALA A 52 -6.64 -8.45 10.64
C ALA A 52 -7.25 -9.48 11.60
N ALA A 53 -6.56 -9.86 12.68
CA ALA A 53 -7.07 -10.78 13.67
C ALA A 53 -8.37 -10.30 14.34
N ILE A 54 -8.51 -9.00 14.56
CA ILE A 54 -9.75 -8.39 15.09
C ILE A 54 -10.90 -8.56 14.11
N LEU A 55 -10.63 -8.36 12.80
CA LEU A 55 -11.64 -8.56 11.74
C LEU A 55 -12.13 -10.00 11.70
N TYR A 56 -11.22 -10.98 11.77
CA TYR A 56 -11.60 -12.39 11.85
C TYR A 56 -12.43 -12.71 13.10
N ALA A 57 -12.03 -12.19 14.25
CA ALA A 57 -12.72 -12.44 15.53
C ALA A 57 -14.11 -11.80 15.59
N SER A 58 -14.35 -10.72 14.85
CA SER A 58 -15.66 -10.03 14.78
C SER A 58 -16.55 -10.51 13.63
N ASP A 59 -16.19 -11.59 12.94
CA ASP A 59 -16.85 -12.08 11.72
C ASP A 59 -16.91 -11.02 10.60
N GLY A 60 -15.91 -10.09 10.60
CA GLY A 60 -15.81 -9.00 9.64
C GLY A 60 -15.18 -9.42 8.30
N VAL A 61 -14.60 -10.62 8.20
CA VAL A 61 -13.96 -11.12 6.97
C VAL A 61 -15.00 -11.81 6.09
N ALA A 62 -15.11 -11.40 4.83
CA ALA A 62 -16.00 -11.98 3.83
C ALA A 62 -15.32 -13.12 3.06
N TRP A 63 -14.11 -12.89 2.58
CA TRP A 63 -13.29 -13.87 1.88
C TRP A 63 -11.79 -13.52 1.99
N THR A 64 -10.92 -14.45 1.63
CA THR A 64 -9.46 -14.33 1.75
C THR A 64 -8.77 -14.82 0.48
N LEU A 65 -7.54 -14.36 0.22
CA LEU A 65 -6.71 -14.81 -0.88
C LEU A 65 -5.26 -15.00 -0.40
N GLY A 66 -4.57 -15.96 -1.02
CA GLY A 66 -3.23 -16.38 -0.64
C GLY A 66 -3.23 -17.41 0.50
N ASP A 67 -2.09 -18.05 0.75
CA ASP A 67 -1.95 -19.02 1.85
C ASP A 67 -1.86 -18.33 3.22
N ALA A 68 -2.33 -19.03 4.26
CA ALA A 68 -2.22 -18.51 5.61
C ALA A 68 -0.74 -18.36 6.02
N PHE A 69 -0.34 -17.15 6.41
CA PHE A 69 1.04 -16.86 6.82
C PHE A 69 1.25 -16.97 8.32
N GLN A 70 0.19 -16.93 9.11
CA GLN A 70 0.23 -17.01 10.56
C GLN A 70 -1.03 -17.67 11.09
N VAL A 71 -0.85 -18.52 12.11
CA VAL A 71 -1.95 -19.12 12.87
C VAL A 71 -1.91 -18.55 14.28
N LEU A 72 -3.01 -17.93 14.69
CA LEU A 72 -3.23 -17.46 16.05
C LEU A 72 -4.03 -18.51 16.81
N ARG A 73 -3.53 -18.94 17.96
CA ARG A 73 -4.23 -19.88 18.85
C ARG A 73 -4.72 -19.12 20.08
N GLY A 74 -6.01 -19.24 20.35
CA GLY A 74 -6.67 -18.68 21.53
C GLY A 74 -6.81 -19.69 22.66
N GLY A 75 -7.69 -19.35 23.60
CA GLY A 75 -8.03 -20.23 24.72
C GLY A 75 -8.81 -21.48 24.29
N THR A 76 -8.79 -22.50 25.15
CA THR A 76 -9.60 -23.71 24.97
C THR A 76 -10.98 -23.49 25.57
N GLN A 77 -12.02 -23.83 24.83
CA GLN A 77 -13.39 -23.75 25.29
C GLN A 77 -13.67 -24.88 26.28
N ARG A 78 -14.10 -24.54 27.50
CA ARG A 78 -14.27 -25.51 28.60
C ARG A 78 -15.33 -26.59 28.29
N THR A 79 -16.35 -26.26 27.50
CA THR A 79 -17.47 -27.16 27.17
C THR A 79 -17.15 -28.14 26.05
N THR A 80 -16.34 -27.75 25.08
CA THR A 80 -16.04 -28.56 23.90
C THR A 80 -14.62 -29.09 23.83
N GLY A 81 -13.71 -28.57 24.69
CA GLY A 81 -12.29 -28.87 24.62
C GLY A 81 -11.58 -28.33 23.41
N LEU A 82 -12.28 -27.61 22.52
CA LEU A 82 -11.71 -27.05 21.29
C LEU A 82 -10.94 -25.76 21.56
N GLN A 83 -9.76 -25.67 20.98
CA GLN A 83 -8.95 -24.45 21.02
C GLN A 83 -9.36 -23.52 19.88
N SER A 84 -9.59 -22.24 20.20
CA SER A 84 -9.83 -21.21 19.21
C SER A 84 -8.62 -21.06 18.28
N ARG A 85 -8.86 -20.98 16.97
CA ARG A 85 -7.82 -20.87 15.96
C ARG A 85 -8.25 -19.85 14.90
N ILE A 86 -7.34 -18.96 14.53
CA ILE A 86 -7.49 -17.99 13.43
C ILE A 86 -6.30 -18.14 12.51
N GLU A 87 -6.56 -18.38 11.22
CA GLU A 87 -5.57 -18.37 10.16
C GLU A 87 -5.58 -17.00 9.50
N LEU A 88 -4.44 -16.30 9.52
CA LEU A 88 -4.28 -14.98 8.89
C LEU A 88 -3.74 -15.16 7.48
N HIS A 89 -4.44 -14.55 6.52
CA HIS A 89 -4.08 -14.56 5.09
C HIS A 89 -3.51 -13.20 4.67
N PRO A 90 -2.65 -13.15 3.64
CA PRO A 90 -2.01 -11.91 3.18
C PRO A 90 -3.00 -10.90 2.60
N ILE A 91 -4.14 -11.36 2.11
CA ILE A 91 -5.21 -10.54 1.54
C ILE A 91 -6.53 -10.92 2.19
N VAL A 92 -7.27 -9.93 2.70
CA VAL A 92 -8.58 -10.12 3.32
C VAL A 92 -9.60 -9.14 2.77
N ALA A 93 -10.77 -9.63 2.38
CA ALA A 93 -11.90 -8.78 2.04
C ALA A 93 -12.85 -8.67 3.24
N VAL A 94 -13.26 -7.44 3.55
CA VAL A 94 -14.09 -7.16 4.72
C VAL A 94 -15.53 -6.90 4.35
N ARG A 95 -16.44 -7.35 5.24
CA ARG A 95 -17.87 -7.03 5.16
C ARG A 95 -18.09 -5.58 5.57
N GLY A 96 -19.04 -4.94 4.93
CA GLY A 96 -19.45 -3.57 5.24
C GLY A 96 -19.50 -2.68 4.01
N ALA A 97 -20.21 -1.57 4.13
CA ALA A 97 -20.31 -0.59 3.06
C ALA A 97 -19.06 0.30 3.08
N VAL A 98 -18.36 0.34 1.96
CA VAL A 98 -17.31 1.34 1.75
C VAL A 98 -17.97 2.61 1.24
N PRO A 99 -17.73 3.78 1.86
CA PRO A 99 -18.28 5.03 1.38
C PRO A 99 -17.92 5.23 -0.10
N SER A 100 -18.91 5.42 -0.95
CA SER A 100 -18.74 5.60 -2.42
C SER A 100 -17.79 6.77 -2.76
N ARG A 101 -17.66 7.72 -1.85
CA ARG A 101 -16.74 8.86 -1.94
C ARG A 101 -15.25 8.45 -1.93
N ALA A 102 -14.91 7.36 -1.26
CA ALA A 102 -13.53 6.85 -1.22
C ALA A 102 -13.04 6.34 -2.59
N TRP A 103 -13.93 6.07 -3.52
CA TRP A 103 -13.63 5.47 -4.82
C TRP A 103 -13.23 6.48 -5.91
N ARG A 104 -13.43 7.77 -5.66
CA ARG A 104 -13.14 8.85 -6.61
C ARG A 104 -11.96 9.72 -6.22
N LEU A 105 -11.29 9.38 -5.12
CA LEU A 105 -10.19 10.20 -4.63
C LEU A 105 -8.92 9.91 -5.44
N THR A 106 -8.41 10.95 -6.08
CA THR A 106 -7.03 10.95 -6.56
C THR A 106 -6.11 10.68 -5.37
N PRO A 107 -5.18 9.72 -5.45
CA PRO A 107 -4.24 9.44 -4.38
C PRO A 107 -3.52 10.70 -3.93
N ALA A 108 -3.33 10.88 -2.62
CA ALA A 108 -2.59 12.02 -2.10
C ALA A 108 -1.13 11.96 -2.57
N LEU A 109 -0.64 13.07 -3.13
CA LEU A 109 0.74 13.22 -3.56
C LEU A 109 1.68 13.36 -2.34
N SER A 110 2.75 12.57 -2.33
CA SER A 110 3.86 12.71 -1.38
C SER A 110 5.18 12.39 -2.06
N ASN A 111 6.31 12.87 -1.52
CA ASN A 111 7.62 12.62 -2.11
C ASN A 111 7.95 11.13 -2.22
N PRO A 112 7.74 10.29 -1.18
CA PRO A 112 8.00 8.86 -1.32
C PRO A 112 7.23 8.20 -2.46
N LYS A 113 5.94 8.50 -2.58
CA LYS A 113 5.12 7.96 -3.66
C LYS A 113 5.52 8.49 -5.04
N LEU A 114 5.87 9.78 -5.13
CA LEU A 114 6.32 10.41 -6.36
C LEU A 114 7.60 9.75 -6.87
N PHE A 115 8.59 9.60 -5.97
CA PHE A 115 9.87 9.00 -6.33
C PHE A 115 9.71 7.53 -6.71
N SER A 116 8.91 6.76 -5.95
CA SER A 116 8.58 5.37 -6.29
C SER A 116 7.81 5.24 -7.62
N ARG A 117 6.84 6.14 -7.93
CA ARG A 117 6.14 6.18 -9.22
C ARG A 117 7.15 6.34 -10.37
N ASP A 118 8.14 7.18 -10.16
CA ASP A 118 9.15 7.53 -11.14
C ASP A 118 10.39 6.63 -11.05
N ARG A 119 10.37 5.59 -10.16
CA ARG A 119 11.43 4.57 -9.98
C ARG A 119 12.78 5.17 -9.58
N ASP A 120 12.73 6.22 -8.76
CA ASP A 120 13.90 6.98 -8.31
C ASP A 120 14.78 7.51 -9.45
N ILE A 121 14.18 7.71 -10.64
CA ILE A 121 14.86 8.19 -11.86
C ILE A 121 14.57 9.67 -12.07
N CYS A 122 15.61 10.47 -12.26
CA CYS A 122 15.49 11.88 -12.64
C CYS A 122 14.86 12.01 -14.02
N ALA A 123 13.78 12.80 -14.13
CA ALA A 123 13.05 13.00 -15.39
C ALA A 123 13.83 13.77 -16.46
N TYR A 124 14.91 14.41 -16.10
CA TYR A 124 15.74 15.21 -17.03
C TYR A 124 17.00 14.50 -17.48
N CYS A 125 17.77 13.93 -16.56
CA CYS A 125 19.04 13.28 -16.90
C CYS A 125 18.99 11.76 -16.98
N GLY A 126 17.90 11.13 -16.52
CA GLY A 126 17.71 9.67 -16.54
C GLY A 126 18.54 8.92 -15.48
N GLY A 127 19.32 9.61 -14.67
CA GLY A 127 20.08 8.98 -13.58
C GLY A 127 19.15 8.48 -12.48
N SER A 128 19.54 7.36 -11.85
CA SER A 128 18.91 6.85 -10.63
C SER A 128 19.65 7.39 -9.42
N PHE A 129 18.92 7.79 -8.38
CA PHE A 129 19.45 8.48 -7.21
C PHE A 129 18.84 7.94 -5.93
N HIS A 130 19.52 8.10 -4.80
CA HIS A 130 18.96 7.85 -3.48
C HIS A 130 17.88 8.88 -3.13
N PHE A 131 16.97 8.49 -2.23
CA PHE A 131 15.83 9.31 -1.82
C PHE A 131 16.21 10.74 -1.37
N ASP A 132 17.29 10.89 -0.67
CA ASP A 132 17.81 12.17 -0.14
C ASP A 132 18.44 13.07 -1.21
N GLU A 133 18.78 12.53 -2.38
CA GLU A 133 19.30 13.27 -3.53
C GLU A 133 18.20 13.72 -4.49
N LEU A 134 16.99 13.17 -4.31
CA LEU A 134 15.83 13.46 -5.12
C LEU A 134 15.02 14.63 -4.58
N THR A 135 14.31 15.28 -5.47
CA THR A 135 13.42 16.40 -5.18
C THR A 135 12.13 16.28 -5.96
N ARG A 136 11.04 16.82 -5.37
CA ARG A 136 9.82 17.08 -6.11
C ARG A 136 10.07 18.30 -7.00
N GLU A 137 9.98 18.09 -8.28
CA GLU A 137 10.13 19.13 -9.29
C GLU A 137 8.76 19.45 -9.90
N HIS A 138 8.48 20.75 -10.08
CA HIS A 138 7.26 21.24 -10.71
C HIS A 138 7.56 21.58 -12.18
N ILE A 139 6.89 20.90 -13.12
CA ILE A 139 7.02 21.17 -14.55
C ILE A 139 6.70 22.63 -14.84
N VAL A 140 5.51 23.08 -14.41
CA VAL A 140 5.17 24.50 -14.30
C VAL A 140 5.57 24.95 -12.90
N PRO A 141 6.53 25.86 -12.73
CA PRO A 141 7.00 26.30 -11.43
C PRO A 141 5.90 26.90 -10.55
N VAL A 142 5.98 26.71 -9.24
CA VAL A 142 5.01 27.30 -8.29
C VAL A 142 4.95 28.82 -8.42
N SER A 143 6.09 29.49 -8.63
CA SER A 143 6.17 30.93 -8.86
C SER A 143 5.44 31.41 -10.15
N ARG A 144 5.08 30.47 -11.02
CA ARG A 144 4.33 30.71 -12.27
C ARG A 144 2.92 30.10 -12.23
N GLY A 145 2.40 29.81 -11.05
CA GLY A 145 1.05 29.25 -10.86
C GLY A 145 0.96 27.73 -10.93
N GLY A 146 2.07 27.02 -11.01
CA GLY A 146 2.09 25.56 -10.94
C GLY A 146 1.60 25.05 -9.59
N ARG A 147 0.85 23.92 -9.61
CA ARG A 147 0.24 23.34 -8.41
C ARG A 147 0.88 21.99 -8.08
N ASP A 148 0.80 21.61 -6.81
CA ASP A 148 1.17 20.29 -6.29
C ASP A 148 0.15 19.24 -6.76
N THR A 149 0.31 18.76 -7.99
CA THR A 149 -0.53 17.70 -8.57
C THR A 149 0.33 16.63 -9.21
N TRP A 150 -0.20 15.41 -9.30
CA TRP A 150 0.47 14.30 -9.98
C TRP A 150 0.89 14.62 -11.41
N MET A 151 0.12 15.44 -12.12
CA MET A 151 0.36 15.82 -13.53
C MET A 151 1.38 16.95 -13.65
N ASN A 152 1.66 17.70 -12.59
CA ASN A 152 2.64 18.80 -12.60
C ASN A 152 3.92 18.46 -11.82
N CYS A 153 3.94 17.35 -11.08
CA CYS A 153 5.08 16.95 -10.27
C CYS A 153 5.78 15.73 -10.86
N ILE A 154 7.11 15.81 -10.94
CA ILE A 154 8.01 14.74 -11.38
C ILE A 154 9.19 14.62 -10.43
N THR A 155 9.89 13.49 -10.52
CA THR A 155 11.13 13.27 -9.78
C THR A 155 12.30 13.90 -10.53
N ALA A 156 13.10 14.71 -9.85
CA ALA A 156 14.34 15.24 -10.38
C ALA A 156 15.47 15.16 -9.33
N CYS A 157 16.72 14.96 -9.76
CA CYS A 157 17.85 15.14 -8.89
C CYS A 157 18.06 16.62 -8.55
N ARG A 158 18.67 16.90 -7.41
CA ARG A 158 18.93 18.29 -6.96
C ARG A 158 19.63 19.15 -8.01
N GLY A 159 20.60 18.57 -8.73
CA GLY A 159 21.35 19.28 -9.77
C GLY A 159 20.47 19.71 -10.95
N CYS A 160 19.61 18.80 -11.47
CA CYS A 160 18.68 19.13 -12.56
C CYS A 160 17.59 20.10 -12.12
N ASN A 161 17.02 19.91 -10.92
CA ASN A 161 16.04 20.82 -10.34
C ASN A 161 16.64 22.25 -10.20
N GLY A 162 17.80 22.37 -9.60
CA GLY A 162 18.51 23.66 -9.47
C GLY A 162 18.83 24.31 -10.82
N ARG A 163 19.27 23.50 -11.82
CA ARG A 163 19.54 24.00 -13.17
C ARG A 163 18.28 24.51 -13.88
N LYS A 164 17.12 23.84 -13.70
CA LYS A 164 15.87 24.32 -14.26
C LYS A 164 15.38 25.60 -13.55
N GLY A 165 15.43 25.59 -12.21
CA GLY A 165 14.95 26.70 -11.39
C GLY A 165 13.49 27.03 -11.68
N ASN A 166 13.17 28.32 -11.78
CA ASN A 166 11.81 28.82 -12.03
C ASN A 166 11.44 28.97 -13.51
N ARG A 167 12.21 28.32 -14.40
CA ARG A 167 11.95 28.32 -15.85
C ARG A 167 11.03 27.14 -16.22
N MET A 168 10.34 27.29 -17.35
CA MET A 168 9.69 26.14 -17.99
C MET A 168 10.77 25.19 -18.55
N PRO A 169 10.48 23.88 -18.73
CA PRO A 169 11.44 22.93 -19.30
C PRO A 169 12.02 23.40 -20.65
N GLU A 170 11.18 23.95 -21.52
CA GLU A 170 11.56 24.48 -22.82
C GLU A 170 12.52 25.68 -22.71
N GLU A 171 12.25 26.61 -21.80
CA GLU A 171 13.10 27.75 -21.52
C GLU A 171 14.46 27.33 -20.93
N ALA A 172 14.47 26.26 -20.16
CA ALA A 172 15.67 25.68 -19.60
C ALA A 172 16.44 24.79 -20.60
N ARG A 173 15.86 24.51 -21.75
CA ARG A 173 16.32 23.52 -22.74
C ARG A 173 16.50 22.14 -22.11
N MET A 174 15.52 21.73 -21.31
CA MET A 174 15.54 20.47 -20.56
C MET A 174 14.27 19.67 -20.89
N SER A 175 14.40 18.70 -21.79
CA SER A 175 13.30 17.82 -22.18
C SER A 175 13.01 16.79 -21.07
N LEU A 176 11.72 16.47 -20.89
CA LEU A 176 11.30 15.39 -20.03
C LEU A 176 11.53 14.05 -20.72
N LEU A 177 12.15 13.11 -20.03
CA LEU A 177 12.36 11.74 -20.53
C LEU A 177 11.10 10.88 -20.40
N TYR A 178 10.16 11.31 -19.57
CA TYR A 178 8.87 10.66 -19.39
C TYR A 178 7.80 11.66 -18.95
N LEU A 179 6.54 11.32 -19.21
CA LEU A 179 5.39 12.13 -18.81
C LEU A 179 4.88 11.74 -17.43
N PRO A 180 4.40 12.72 -16.63
CA PRO A 180 3.72 12.44 -15.38
C PRO A 180 2.36 11.81 -15.64
N TYR A 181 1.86 11.05 -14.64
CA TYR A 181 0.51 10.49 -14.65
C TYR A 181 -0.06 10.42 -13.24
N VAL A 182 -1.38 10.27 -13.14
CA VAL A 182 -2.08 10.06 -11.87
C VAL A 182 -2.10 8.56 -11.58
N PRO A 183 -1.51 8.09 -10.46
CA PRO A 183 -1.59 6.68 -10.10
C PRO A 183 -3.03 6.22 -9.87
N SER A 184 -3.35 5.00 -10.30
CA SER A 184 -4.59 4.32 -9.94
C SER A 184 -4.61 3.95 -8.44
N LEU A 185 -5.76 3.51 -7.93
CA LEU A 185 -5.86 3.06 -6.55
C LEU A 185 -4.95 1.86 -6.26
N HIS A 186 -4.83 0.92 -7.21
CA HIS A 186 -3.95 -0.25 -7.08
C HIS A 186 -2.47 0.15 -7.07
N GLU A 187 -2.09 1.09 -7.94
CA GLU A 187 -0.74 1.66 -7.93
C GLU A 187 -0.45 2.39 -6.62
N ASP A 188 -1.40 3.16 -6.10
CA ASP A 188 -1.23 3.84 -4.81
C ASP A 188 -0.99 2.86 -3.66
N MET A 189 -1.63 1.69 -3.68
CA MET A 189 -1.35 0.63 -2.72
C MET A 189 0.08 0.11 -2.85
N ILE A 190 0.57 -0.12 -4.07
CA ILE A 190 1.96 -0.53 -4.30
C ILE A 190 2.92 0.57 -3.80
N LEU A 191 2.67 1.83 -4.16
CA LEU A 191 3.51 2.97 -3.76
C LEU A 191 3.55 3.23 -2.25
N ARG A 192 2.54 2.76 -1.50
CA ARG A 192 2.46 2.86 -0.03
C ARG A 192 3.01 1.64 0.69
N GLY A 193 3.00 0.49 0.05
CA GLY A 193 3.40 -0.78 0.66
C GLY A 193 4.90 -0.84 0.92
N ARG A 194 5.30 -1.23 2.15
CA ARG A 194 6.72 -1.33 2.51
C ARG A 194 7.29 -2.74 2.37
N ARG A 195 6.46 -3.77 2.47
CA ARG A 195 6.85 -5.20 2.48
C ARG A 195 5.79 -6.03 1.78
N ILE A 196 5.53 -5.69 0.52
CA ILE A 196 4.53 -6.37 -0.30
C ILE A 196 5.06 -7.75 -0.65
N VAL A 197 4.31 -8.79 -0.34
CA VAL A 197 4.64 -10.17 -0.69
C VAL A 197 4.10 -10.53 -2.08
N ALA A 198 4.59 -11.65 -2.64
CA ALA A 198 4.29 -12.03 -4.02
C ALA A 198 2.78 -12.06 -4.33
N ASP A 199 1.98 -12.70 -3.49
CA ASP A 199 0.52 -12.82 -3.68
C ASP A 199 -0.17 -11.44 -3.72
N GLN A 200 0.25 -10.52 -2.85
CA GLN A 200 -0.28 -9.15 -2.79
C GLN A 200 0.15 -8.34 -4.01
N MET A 201 1.40 -8.49 -4.43
CA MET A 201 1.93 -7.80 -5.60
C MET A 201 1.24 -8.28 -6.88
N GLU A 202 1.10 -9.60 -7.05
CA GLU A 202 0.38 -10.20 -8.18
C GLU A 202 -1.05 -9.71 -8.26
N PHE A 203 -1.77 -9.72 -7.12
CA PHE A 203 -3.14 -9.23 -7.03
C PHE A 203 -3.25 -7.76 -7.44
N LEU A 204 -2.36 -6.89 -6.91
CA LEU A 204 -2.39 -5.46 -7.20
C LEU A 204 -2.02 -5.19 -8.66
N LEU A 205 -0.97 -5.83 -9.19
CA LEU A 205 -0.50 -5.63 -10.56
C LEU A 205 -1.52 -6.09 -11.60
N ALA A 206 -2.34 -7.09 -11.32
CA ALA A 206 -3.39 -7.56 -12.22
C ALA A 206 -4.38 -6.44 -12.62
N SER A 207 -4.54 -5.41 -11.78
CA SER A 207 -5.43 -4.27 -12.02
C SER A 207 -4.71 -2.96 -12.35
N VAL A 208 -3.39 -2.98 -12.44
CA VAL A 208 -2.58 -1.84 -12.87
C VAL A 208 -2.56 -1.77 -14.39
N PRO A 209 -2.78 -0.60 -15.01
CA PRO A 209 -2.69 -0.46 -16.47
C PRO A 209 -1.34 -0.92 -17.02
N ARG A 210 -1.33 -1.65 -18.13
CA ARG A 210 -0.08 -2.13 -18.76
C ARG A 210 0.88 -1.00 -19.17
N SER A 211 0.36 0.20 -19.38
CA SER A 211 1.15 1.41 -19.64
C SER A 211 1.81 1.99 -18.39
N SER A 212 1.51 1.47 -17.22
CA SER A 212 2.14 1.90 -15.97
C SER A 212 3.61 1.54 -15.94
N ARG A 213 4.41 2.43 -15.39
CA ARG A 213 5.85 2.22 -15.18
C ARG A 213 6.17 1.17 -14.11
N LEU A 214 5.17 0.75 -13.32
CA LEU A 214 5.33 -0.31 -12.34
C LEU A 214 5.45 -1.71 -12.95
N HIS A 215 5.11 -1.87 -14.24
CA HIS A 215 5.31 -3.13 -14.98
C HIS A 215 6.68 -3.24 -15.65
N ALA A 216 7.46 -2.17 -15.69
CA ALA A 216 8.75 -2.10 -16.40
C ALA A 216 9.92 -2.64 -15.56
#